data_d60e8bcfa07191997365de1e02a687f7
#
_entry.id   d60e8bcfa07191997365de1e02a687f7
#
_cell.length_a   1.000
_cell.length_b   1.000
_cell.length_c   1.000
_cell.angle_alpha   90.00
_cell.angle_beta   90.00
_cell.angle_gamma   90.00
#
_symmetry.space_group_name_H-M   'P 1'
#
loop_
_entity.id
_entity.type
_entity.pdbx_description
1 polymer ?
#
loop_
_entity_poly.entity_id
_entity_poly.type
_entity_poly.pdbx_seq_one_letter_code
_entity_poly.pdbx_strand_id
1 'polypeptide(L)'
;GGNRDYSSFVVSYLKEQGVEELAYVIASHYDADHLNGVVGALHAFSCGQVLAPDYVTDTRVYESFERVIKEQDIALAYPAVGDTYTLGDASFTVVCPEVYDPKEDNDNSVGIRLVYGNTSFLICGDAGKAEEQAMLDSGVTLDSDVYLASHHGSEGSSSEAFMRAVSPTAVVVSAGAGNSYGHPTRTVLNRVKACGAALYRTDLQGTITVTSDGTSLSWSVDATQDYRDGDEVAAGAADTTGTSGTAGAGVTDAAAGSTDTTGTSGTADTADSAAQASVAADTAGSAAQASGGETAA
;
A
#
# COMPACT_ATOMS: atom_id res chain seq x y z
N GLY A 1 -1.24 1.01 5.84
CA GLY A 1 -0.15 1.55 6.52
C GLY A 1 -0.36 2.88 7.21
N GLY A 2 0.57 3.76 7.03
CA GLY A 2 0.59 5.06 7.65
C GLY A 2 0.90 5.02 9.14
N ASN A 3 0.85 6.19 9.79
CA ASN A 3 1.03 6.26 11.22
C ASN A 3 -0.20 5.68 11.97
N ARG A 4 -0.15 5.66 13.30
CA ARG A 4 -1.21 5.08 14.13
C ARG A 4 -2.63 5.64 13.86
N ASP A 5 -2.72 6.89 13.43
CA ASP A 5 -4.02 7.55 13.17
C ASP A 5 -4.71 7.00 11.91
N TYR A 6 -3.93 6.49 10.95
CA TYR A 6 -4.46 5.85 9.74
C TYR A 6 -5.03 4.44 9.94
N SER A 7 -4.69 3.80 11.05
CA SER A 7 -5.30 2.54 11.46
C SER A 7 -6.84 2.66 11.57
N SER A 8 -7.33 3.76 12.15
CA SER A 8 -8.77 4.03 12.22
C SER A 8 -9.41 4.32 10.87
N PHE A 9 -8.68 4.94 9.95
CA PHE A 9 -9.15 5.15 8.58
C PHE A 9 -9.35 3.81 7.86
N VAL A 10 -8.37 2.90 7.91
CA VAL A 10 -8.48 1.57 7.28
C VAL A 10 -9.69 0.81 7.82
N VAL A 11 -9.86 0.80 9.14
CA VAL A 11 -11.00 0.13 9.78
C VAL A 11 -12.34 0.74 9.35
N SER A 12 -12.44 2.06 9.33
CA SER A 12 -13.67 2.76 8.92
C SER A 12 -13.98 2.47 7.46
N TYR A 13 -12.98 2.55 6.58
CA TYR A 13 -13.14 2.27 5.17
C TYR A 13 -13.64 0.83 4.91
N LEU A 14 -13.02 -0.17 5.55
CA LEU A 14 -13.46 -1.57 5.41
C LEU A 14 -14.89 -1.77 5.90
N LYS A 15 -15.28 -1.14 7.01
CA LYS A 15 -16.67 -1.17 7.50
C LYS A 15 -17.65 -0.52 6.54
N GLU A 16 -17.29 0.62 5.93
CA GLU A 16 -18.10 1.30 4.91
C GLU A 16 -18.28 0.45 3.65
N GLN A 17 -17.29 -0.40 3.31
CA GLN A 17 -17.39 -1.39 2.24
C GLN A 17 -18.19 -2.65 2.64
N GLY A 18 -18.73 -2.71 3.86
CA GLY A 18 -19.53 -3.86 4.34
C GLY A 18 -18.70 -5.08 4.70
N VAL A 19 -17.38 -4.93 4.92
CA VAL A 19 -16.53 -6.03 5.35
C VAL A 19 -16.87 -6.42 6.78
N GLU A 20 -17.20 -7.68 7.00
CA GLU A 20 -17.50 -8.26 8.31
C GLU A 20 -16.37 -9.15 8.84
N GLU A 21 -15.66 -9.84 7.92
CA GLU A 21 -14.54 -10.71 8.23
C GLU A 21 -13.45 -10.61 7.16
N LEU A 22 -12.23 -11.01 7.51
CA LEU A 22 -11.07 -11.04 6.63
C LEU A 22 -10.62 -12.51 6.46
N ALA A 23 -10.72 -13.05 5.25
CA ALA A 23 -10.23 -14.41 4.99
C ALA A 23 -8.71 -14.48 5.17
N TYR A 24 -8.01 -13.49 4.62
CA TYR A 24 -6.56 -13.32 4.76
C TYR A 24 -6.22 -11.89 5.09
N VAL A 25 -5.15 -11.71 5.86
CA VAL A 25 -4.44 -10.45 6.04
C VAL A 25 -2.97 -10.71 5.72
N ILE A 26 -2.40 -9.87 4.87
CA ILE A 26 -1.00 -10.00 4.46
C ILE A 26 -0.24 -8.79 4.97
N ALA A 27 0.71 -9.01 5.88
CA ALA A 27 1.71 -8.02 6.25
C ALA A 27 2.88 -8.16 5.29
N SER A 28 3.13 -7.16 4.44
CA SER A 28 4.27 -7.21 3.53
C SER A 28 5.58 -7.26 4.31
N HIS A 29 5.81 -6.30 5.17
CA HIS A 29 6.92 -6.21 6.12
C HIS A 29 6.48 -5.42 7.37
N TYR A 30 7.40 -5.17 8.31
CA TYR A 30 7.01 -4.68 9.63
C TYR A 30 7.24 -3.19 9.86
N ASP A 31 7.47 -2.41 8.82
CA ASP A 31 7.53 -0.95 8.93
C ASP A 31 6.18 -0.37 9.34
N ALA A 32 6.24 0.72 10.09
CA ALA A 32 5.06 1.28 10.74
C ALA A 32 3.97 1.70 9.75
N ASP A 33 4.34 2.23 8.60
CA ASP A 33 3.43 2.67 7.54
C ASP A 33 2.78 1.50 6.77
N HIS A 34 3.29 0.28 6.92
CA HIS A 34 2.68 -0.95 6.42
C HIS A 34 1.91 -1.69 7.49
N LEU A 35 2.39 -1.72 8.73
CA LEU A 35 1.86 -2.59 9.76
C LEU A 35 0.76 -1.96 10.63
N ASN A 36 0.73 -0.63 10.82
CA ASN A 36 -0.29 0.01 11.68
C ASN A 36 -1.72 -0.27 11.21
N GLY A 37 -1.99 -0.19 9.90
CA GLY A 37 -3.29 -0.49 9.33
C GLY A 37 -3.69 -1.96 9.50
N VAL A 38 -2.73 -2.86 9.35
CA VAL A 38 -2.89 -4.31 9.58
C VAL A 38 -3.29 -4.58 11.04
N VAL A 39 -2.56 -4.02 12.00
CA VAL A 39 -2.88 -4.16 13.43
C VAL A 39 -4.28 -3.63 13.74
N GLY A 40 -4.67 -2.49 13.16
CA GLY A 40 -6.01 -1.96 13.32
C GLY A 40 -7.10 -2.87 12.76
N ALA A 41 -6.89 -3.42 11.57
CA ALA A 41 -7.81 -4.34 10.95
C ALA A 41 -7.96 -5.63 11.77
N LEU A 42 -6.86 -6.21 12.25
CA LEU A 42 -6.86 -7.41 13.09
C LEU A 42 -7.57 -7.18 14.43
N HIS A 43 -7.54 -5.98 15.00
CA HIS A 43 -8.33 -5.66 16.21
C HIS A 43 -9.84 -5.51 15.93
N ALA A 44 -10.21 -5.12 14.73
CA ALA A 44 -11.59 -4.72 14.41
C ALA A 44 -12.41 -5.81 13.72
N PHE A 45 -11.76 -6.80 13.10
CA PHE A 45 -12.39 -7.85 12.31
C PHE A 45 -11.87 -9.22 12.72
N SER A 46 -12.69 -10.25 12.57
CA SER A 46 -12.21 -11.63 12.57
C SER A 46 -11.32 -11.87 11.35
N CYS A 47 -10.27 -12.67 11.52
CA CYS A 47 -9.33 -12.99 10.47
C CYS A 47 -9.10 -14.50 10.39
N GLY A 48 -9.25 -15.08 9.21
CA GLY A 48 -9.03 -16.50 8.99
C GLY A 48 -7.54 -16.87 9.07
N GLN A 49 -6.67 -16.11 8.43
CA GLN A 49 -5.23 -16.35 8.44
C GLN A 49 -4.45 -15.06 8.18
N VAL A 50 -3.34 -14.91 8.89
CA VAL A 50 -2.33 -13.88 8.62
C VAL A 50 -1.14 -14.52 7.90
N LEU A 51 -0.71 -13.88 6.81
CA LEU A 51 0.54 -14.18 6.12
C LEU A 51 1.53 -13.04 6.39
N ALA A 52 2.75 -13.35 6.77
CA ALA A 52 3.75 -12.38 7.17
C ALA A 52 5.16 -12.90 6.87
N PRO A 53 6.18 -12.03 6.78
CA PRO A 53 7.57 -12.47 6.64
C PRO A 53 8.09 -13.10 7.94
N ASP A 54 9.02 -14.05 7.82
CA ASP A 54 9.58 -14.80 8.97
C ASP A 54 10.77 -14.04 9.58
N TYR A 55 10.49 -12.89 10.22
CA TYR A 55 11.50 -12.16 11.01
C TYR A 55 10.88 -11.47 12.22
N VAL A 56 11.72 -10.95 13.08
CA VAL A 56 11.33 -10.22 14.28
C VAL A 56 12.01 -8.85 14.29
N THR A 57 11.31 -7.85 14.80
CA THR A 57 11.85 -6.52 15.04
C THR A 57 11.45 -6.05 16.45
N ASP A 58 12.11 -5.01 16.95
CA ASP A 58 11.90 -4.45 18.28
C ASP A 58 10.97 -3.22 18.28
N THR A 59 10.19 -3.03 17.20
CA THR A 59 9.29 -1.90 17.07
C THR A 59 7.99 -2.10 17.86
N ARG A 60 7.42 -1.01 18.37
CA ARG A 60 6.15 -1.06 19.12
C ARG A 60 4.98 -1.54 18.27
N VAL A 61 5.00 -1.27 16.96
CA VAL A 61 3.93 -1.72 16.06
C VAL A 61 4.00 -3.23 15.88
N TYR A 62 5.21 -3.80 15.77
CA TYR A 62 5.43 -5.24 15.71
C TYR A 62 4.99 -5.94 17.01
N GLU A 63 5.37 -5.41 18.17
CA GLU A 63 4.87 -5.92 19.46
C GLU A 63 3.33 -5.92 19.54
N SER A 64 2.69 -4.92 18.93
CA SER A 64 1.22 -4.84 18.87
C SER A 64 0.63 -5.86 17.90
N PHE A 65 1.31 -6.12 16.78
CA PHE A 65 0.97 -7.15 15.81
C PHE A 65 1.03 -8.56 16.43
N GLU A 66 2.15 -8.92 17.07
CA GLU A 66 2.27 -10.21 17.75
C GLU A 66 1.21 -10.39 18.85
N ARG A 67 0.97 -9.32 19.61
CA ARG A 67 -0.03 -9.34 20.68
C ARG A 67 -1.44 -9.61 20.17
N VAL A 68 -1.91 -8.91 19.11
CA VAL A 68 -3.26 -9.11 18.57
C VAL A 68 -3.43 -10.51 17.98
N ILE A 69 -2.44 -11.03 17.28
CA ILE A 69 -2.45 -12.41 16.76
C ILE A 69 -2.62 -13.40 17.90
N LYS A 70 -1.85 -13.25 18.96
CA LYS A 70 -1.90 -14.14 20.13
C LYS A 70 -3.20 -14.02 20.91
N GLU A 71 -3.69 -12.80 21.14
CA GLU A 71 -4.91 -12.55 21.92
C GLU A 71 -6.17 -13.08 21.22
N GLN A 72 -6.18 -13.05 19.89
CA GLN A 72 -7.31 -13.50 19.09
C GLN A 72 -7.13 -14.92 18.53
N ASP A 73 -6.03 -15.59 18.85
CA ASP A 73 -5.70 -16.95 18.38
C ASP A 73 -5.75 -17.07 16.84
N ILE A 74 -5.21 -16.06 16.14
CA ILE A 74 -5.23 -16.01 14.68
C ILE A 74 -4.12 -16.92 14.13
N ALA A 75 -4.44 -17.70 13.10
CA ALA A 75 -3.45 -18.50 12.40
C ALA A 75 -2.43 -17.59 11.67
N LEU A 76 -1.15 -17.72 12.04
CA LEU A 76 -0.04 -17.01 11.39
C LEU A 76 0.77 -18.00 10.56
N ALA A 77 1.06 -17.66 9.31
CA ALA A 77 1.94 -18.42 8.44
C ALA A 77 2.99 -17.54 7.77
N TYR A 78 4.13 -18.13 7.48
CA TYR A 78 5.26 -17.53 6.79
C TYR A 78 5.35 -18.18 5.40
N PRO A 79 4.76 -17.56 4.37
CA PRO A 79 4.62 -18.16 3.07
C PRO A 79 5.96 -18.16 2.31
N ALA A 80 6.14 -19.16 1.46
CA ALA A 80 7.26 -19.24 0.51
C ALA A 80 6.83 -18.82 -0.89
N VAL A 81 7.79 -18.38 -1.71
CA VAL A 81 7.55 -18.10 -3.13
C VAL A 81 7.00 -19.34 -3.83
N GLY A 82 5.92 -19.14 -4.61
CA GLY A 82 5.19 -20.19 -5.28
C GLY A 82 4.00 -20.75 -4.47
N ASP A 83 3.90 -20.47 -3.17
CA ASP A 83 2.70 -20.82 -2.41
C ASP A 83 1.47 -20.12 -2.98
N THR A 84 0.38 -20.88 -3.13
CA THR A 84 -0.87 -20.38 -3.72
C THR A 84 -2.03 -20.54 -2.76
N TYR A 85 -2.83 -19.51 -2.64
CA TYR A 85 -3.99 -19.41 -1.75
C TYR A 85 -5.25 -19.12 -2.56
N THR A 86 -6.37 -19.64 -2.10
CA THR A 86 -7.69 -19.45 -2.75
C THR A 86 -8.52 -18.44 -1.95
N LEU A 87 -9.17 -17.52 -2.65
CA LEU A 87 -10.08 -16.50 -2.09
C LEU A 87 -11.36 -16.44 -2.93
N GLY A 88 -12.36 -17.26 -2.58
CA GLY A 88 -13.54 -17.47 -3.43
C GLY A 88 -13.14 -17.98 -4.81
N ASP A 89 -13.55 -17.26 -5.87
CA ASP A 89 -13.17 -17.55 -7.26
C ASP A 89 -11.82 -16.94 -7.67
N ALA A 90 -11.20 -16.15 -6.79
CA ALA A 90 -9.87 -15.60 -6.97
C ALA A 90 -8.81 -16.51 -6.36
N SER A 91 -7.56 -16.32 -6.75
CA SER A 91 -6.40 -16.91 -6.11
C SER A 91 -5.22 -15.94 -6.10
N PHE A 92 -4.33 -16.11 -5.17
CA PHE A 92 -3.07 -15.37 -5.19
C PHE A 92 -1.89 -16.30 -4.97
N THR A 93 -0.77 -15.99 -5.61
CA THR A 93 0.49 -16.69 -5.49
C THR A 93 1.52 -15.73 -4.88
N VAL A 94 2.30 -16.22 -3.93
CA VAL A 94 3.40 -15.49 -3.33
C VAL A 94 4.53 -15.39 -4.35
N VAL A 95 5.06 -14.18 -4.58
CA VAL A 95 6.10 -13.93 -5.58
C VAL A 95 7.41 -13.43 -4.97
N CYS A 96 7.39 -12.94 -3.74
CA CYS A 96 8.56 -12.56 -2.94
C CYS A 96 8.26 -12.67 -1.43
N PRO A 97 9.27 -12.67 -0.52
CA PRO A 97 10.70 -12.61 -0.83
C PRO A 97 11.26 -13.98 -1.23
N GLU A 98 12.21 -13.99 -2.17
CA GLU A 98 12.96 -15.22 -2.55
C GLU A 98 14.03 -15.57 -1.52
N VAL A 99 14.69 -14.55 -0.98
CA VAL A 99 15.71 -14.72 0.04
C VAL A 99 15.46 -13.73 1.16
N TYR A 100 15.44 -14.26 2.36
CA TYR A 100 15.30 -13.47 3.55
C TYR A 100 16.63 -12.80 3.93
N ASP A 101 16.66 -11.46 4.00
CA ASP A 101 17.83 -10.70 4.51
C ASP A 101 17.45 -9.99 5.83
N PRO A 102 18.02 -10.38 6.98
CA PRO A 102 17.73 -9.75 8.27
C PRO A 102 18.24 -8.31 8.39
N LYS A 103 18.88 -7.77 7.36
CA LYS A 103 19.41 -6.40 7.35
C LYS A 103 18.64 -5.45 6.45
N GLU A 104 17.76 -5.98 5.60
CA GLU A 104 17.06 -5.23 4.57
C GLU A 104 15.55 -5.48 4.71
N ASP A 105 14.91 -4.82 5.68
CA ASP A 105 13.51 -5.04 6.04
C ASP A 105 12.57 -4.91 4.83
N ASN A 106 12.81 -3.93 3.96
CA ASN A 106 12.00 -3.69 2.76
C ASN A 106 12.06 -4.86 1.76
N ASP A 107 13.25 -5.43 1.53
CA ASP A 107 13.42 -6.57 0.61
C ASP A 107 12.80 -7.87 1.16
N ASN A 108 12.48 -7.92 2.46
CA ASN A 108 11.72 -9.02 3.05
C ASN A 108 10.20 -8.92 2.84
N SER A 109 9.72 -8.02 2.02
CA SER A 109 8.30 -7.82 1.74
C SER A 109 7.67 -9.07 1.16
N VAL A 110 6.63 -9.60 1.83
CA VAL A 110 5.74 -10.62 1.24
C VAL A 110 4.93 -9.96 0.14
N GLY A 111 5.21 -10.36 -1.09
CA GLY A 111 4.50 -9.89 -2.27
C GLY A 111 3.67 -10.99 -2.89
N ILE A 112 2.58 -10.59 -3.51
CA ILE A 112 1.63 -11.49 -4.13
C ILE A 112 1.26 -11.07 -5.54
N ARG A 113 0.94 -12.06 -6.36
CA ARG A 113 0.19 -11.88 -7.60
C ARG A 113 -1.22 -12.43 -7.41
N LEU A 114 -2.21 -11.55 -7.38
CA LEU A 114 -3.62 -11.89 -7.27
C LEU A 114 -4.24 -12.02 -8.67
N VAL A 115 -5.05 -13.05 -8.86
CA VAL A 115 -5.76 -13.32 -10.12
C VAL A 115 -7.23 -13.56 -9.85
N TYR A 116 -8.08 -12.88 -10.60
CA TYR A 116 -9.51 -13.12 -10.64
C TYR A 116 -10.01 -13.15 -12.09
N GLY A 117 -10.39 -14.32 -12.56
CA GLY A 117 -10.74 -14.52 -13.97
C GLY A 117 -9.59 -14.16 -14.90
N ASN A 118 -9.81 -13.13 -15.73
CA ASN A 118 -8.81 -12.62 -16.67
C ASN A 118 -8.08 -11.36 -16.17
N THR A 119 -8.29 -10.96 -14.92
CA THR A 119 -7.64 -9.78 -14.34
C THR A 119 -6.59 -10.18 -13.31
N SER A 120 -5.53 -9.40 -13.21
CA SER A 120 -4.39 -9.71 -12.35
C SER A 120 -3.77 -8.46 -11.73
N PHE A 121 -3.27 -8.62 -10.50
CA PHE A 121 -2.71 -7.56 -9.68
C PHE A 121 -1.40 -8.02 -9.09
N LEU A 122 -0.37 -7.18 -9.16
CA LEU A 122 0.92 -7.41 -8.52
C LEU A 122 1.14 -6.39 -7.41
N ILE A 123 1.40 -6.90 -6.21
CA ILE A 123 1.60 -6.12 -4.98
C ILE A 123 2.80 -6.70 -4.26
N CYS A 124 3.92 -5.95 -4.18
CA CYS A 124 5.18 -6.45 -3.63
C CYS A 124 5.69 -5.64 -2.43
N GLY A 125 4.81 -4.89 -1.74
CA GLY A 125 5.22 -4.05 -0.61
C GLY A 125 6.32 -3.08 -1.01
N ASP A 126 7.39 -3.04 -0.24
CA ASP A 126 8.54 -2.15 -0.47
C ASP A 126 9.75 -2.85 -1.08
N ALA A 127 9.51 -4.02 -1.72
CA ALA A 127 10.56 -4.75 -2.44
C ALA A 127 11.38 -3.83 -3.34
N GLY A 128 12.70 -3.82 -3.14
CA GLY A 128 13.65 -3.03 -3.88
C GLY A 128 14.21 -3.77 -5.11
N LYS A 129 15.18 -3.16 -5.78
CA LYS A 129 15.78 -3.70 -7.01
C LYS A 129 16.44 -5.07 -6.83
N ALA A 130 16.98 -5.35 -5.64
CA ALA A 130 17.61 -6.64 -5.36
C ALA A 130 16.56 -7.75 -5.38
N GLU A 131 15.43 -7.54 -4.71
CA GLU A 131 14.34 -8.49 -4.69
C GLU A 131 13.60 -8.56 -6.04
N GLU A 132 13.46 -7.45 -6.75
CA GLU A 132 12.95 -7.46 -8.14
C GLU A 132 13.80 -8.36 -9.05
N GLN A 133 15.14 -8.31 -8.91
CA GLN A 133 16.04 -9.17 -9.67
C GLN A 133 15.88 -10.65 -9.26
N ALA A 134 15.72 -10.93 -7.96
CA ALA A 134 15.48 -12.28 -7.47
C ALA A 134 14.16 -12.84 -8.03
N MET A 135 13.07 -12.06 -8.02
CA MET A 135 11.81 -12.44 -8.66
C MET A 135 11.96 -12.73 -10.16
N LEU A 136 12.74 -11.92 -10.88
CA LEU A 136 13.03 -12.16 -12.32
C LEU A 136 13.81 -13.45 -12.54
N ASP A 137 14.77 -13.74 -11.68
CA ASP A 137 15.65 -14.91 -11.77
C ASP A 137 14.93 -16.21 -11.36
N SER A 138 13.96 -16.13 -10.45
CA SER A 138 13.16 -17.27 -10.00
C SER A 138 12.23 -17.82 -11.09
N GLY A 139 11.85 -16.99 -12.03
CA GLY A 139 10.92 -17.34 -13.10
C GLY A 139 9.45 -17.40 -12.66
N VAL A 140 9.10 -16.86 -11.50
CA VAL A 140 7.69 -16.70 -11.11
C VAL A 140 6.95 -15.81 -12.11
N THR A 141 5.66 -16.04 -12.27
CA THR A 141 4.83 -15.21 -13.16
C THR A 141 4.62 -13.85 -12.55
N LEU A 142 5.08 -12.79 -13.23
CA LEU A 142 4.95 -11.40 -12.81
C LEU A 142 3.96 -10.59 -13.67
N ASP A 143 3.68 -11.03 -14.91
CA ASP A 143 2.78 -10.35 -15.84
C ASP A 143 1.43 -10.07 -15.19
N SER A 144 1.03 -8.79 -15.13
CA SER A 144 -0.15 -8.36 -14.37
C SER A 144 -0.75 -7.08 -14.93
N ASP A 145 -2.08 -7.00 -14.95
CA ASP A 145 -2.80 -5.84 -15.47
C ASP A 145 -2.60 -4.59 -14.62
N VAL A 146 -2.57 -4.76 -13.30
CA VAL A 146 -2.38 -3.67 -12.33
C VAL A 146 -1.13 -3.95 -11.50
N TYR A 147 -0.25 -2.96 -11.43
CA TYR A 147 0.92 -2.98 -10.56
C TYR A 147 0.80 -1.88 -9.50
N LEU A 148 0.83 -2.25 -8.23
CA LEU A 148 1.04 -1.30 -7.14
C LEU A 148 2.55 -1.04 -7.05
N ALA A 149 2.96 0.17 -7.43
CA ALA A 149 4.37 0.54 -7.47
C ALA A 149 5.02 0.33 -6.10
N SER A 150 6.01 -0.55 -6.05
CA SER A 150 6.71 -0.89 -4.81
C SER A 150 7.36 0.34 -4.19
N HIS A 151 7.47 0.32 -2.88
CA HIS A 151 8.15 1.32 -2.08
C HIS A 151 7.68 2.75 -2.41
N HIS A 152 6.36 2.91 -2.51
CA HIS A 152 5.69 4.20 -2.78
C HIS A 152 6.18 4.95 -4.03
N GLY A 153 6.81 4.24 -4.97
CA GLY A 153 7.45 4.85 -6.14
C GLY A 153 8.85 5.41 -5.87
N SER A 154 9.57 4.84 -4.90
CA SER A 154 11.01 5.09 -4.66
C SER A 154 11.84 4.77 -5.89
N GLU A 155 12.93 5.51 -6.13
CA GLU A 155 13.87 5.20 -7.22
C GLU A 155 14.60 3.86 -7.01
N GLY A 156 14.60 3.34 -5.77
CA GLY A 156 15.12 2.03 -5.39
C GLY A 156 14.29 0.85 -5.89
N SER A 157 13.09 1.09 -6.45
CA SER A 157 12.17 0.07 -6.91
C SER A 157 11.70 0.30 -8.35
N SER A 158 10.80 -0.55 -8.84
CA SER A 158 10.16 -0.46 -10.17
C SER A 158 11.20 -0.32 -11.29
N SER A 159 12.22 -1.20 -11.30
CA SER A 159 13.28 -1.18 -12.32
C SER A 159 12.72 -1.41 -13.72
N GLU A 160 13.43 -0.94 -14.76
CA GLU A 160 12.98 -1.14 -16.14
C GLU A 160 12.82 -2.61 -16.53
N ALA A 161 13.68 -3.49 -16.01
CA ALA A 161 13.60 -4.92 -16.27
C ALA A 161 12.33 -5.51 -15.64
N PHE A 162 12.07 -5.13 -14.39
CA PHE A 162 10.89 -5.55 -13.65
C PHE A 162 9.60 -5.02 -14.30
N MET A 163 9.54 -3.73 -14.61
CA MET A 163 8.39 -3.12 -15.31
C MET A 163 8.09 -3.77 -16.66
N ARG A 164 9.11 -4.21 -17.40
CA ARG A 164 8.92 -4.98 -18.65
C ARG A 164 8.38 -6.38 -18.41
N ALA A 165 8.78 -7.05 -17.33
CA ALA A 165 8.29 -8.38 -16.99
C ALA A 165 6.85 -8.34 -16.48
N VAL A 166 6.50 -7.31 -15.70
CA VAL A 166 5.13 -7.08 -15.21
C VAL A 166 4.19 -6.65 -16.33
N SER A 167 4.69 -5.84 -17.29
CA SER A 167 3.93 -5.36 -18.46
C SER A 167 2.55 -4.76 -18.10
N PRO A 168 2.45 -3.87 -17.09
CA PRO A 168 1.16 -3.45 -16.56
C PRO A 168 0.40 -2.54 -17.52
N THR A 169 -0.93 -2.66 -17.56
CA THR A 169 -1.82 -1.70 -18.23
C THR A 169 -2.11 -0.49 -17.33
N ALA A 170 -2.02 -0.67 -16.01
CA ALA A 170 -2.19 0.38 -15.02
C ALA A 170 -1.16 0.26 -13.90
N VAL A 171 -0.66 1.41 -13.44
CA VAL A 171 0.22 1.52 -12.28
C VAL A 171 -0.43 2.43 -11.25
N VAL A 172 -0.56 1.93 -10.02
CA VAL A 172 -1.01 2.70 -8.87
C VAL A 172 0.19 3.06 -8.02
N VAL A 173 0.33 4.32 -7.67
CA VAL A 173 1.33 4.78 -6.69
C VAL A 173 0.61 5.18 -5.41
N SER A 174 0.91 4.48 -4.32
CA SER A 174 0.42 4.79 -2.99
C SER A 174 1.48 5.62 -2.25
N ALA A 175 1.29 6.92 -2.19
CA ALA A 175 2.20 7.85 -1.50
C ALA A 175 1.39 8.95 -0.81
N GLY A 176 1.91 9.49 0.27
CA GLY A 176 1.30 10.62 0.97
C GLY A 176 1.52 11.93 0.21
N ALA A 177 0.51 12.80 0.22
CA ALA A 177 0.66 14.15 -0.31
C ALA A 177 1.65 14.96 0.54
N GLY A 178 2.70 15.50 -0.08
CA GLY A 178 3.72 16.26 0.61
C GLY A 178 4.65 15.43 1.51
N ASN A 179 4.78 14.13 1.23
CA ASN A 179 5.71 13.27 1.96
C ASN A 179 7.16 13.77 1.86
N SER A 180 7.94 13.55 2.92
CA SER A 180 9.31 14.04 3.02
C SER A 180 10.33 13.29 2.17
N TYR A 181 9.92 12.19 1.54
CA TYR A 181 10.78 11.34 0.71
C TYR A 181 10.81 11.76 -0.76
N GLY A 182 9.92 12.69 -1.17
CA GLY A 182 9.76 13.09 -2.56
C GLY A 182 9.13 12.01 -3.44
N HIS A 183 8.45 11.03 -2.84
CA HIS A 183 7.78 9.95 -3.56
C HIS A 183 6.42 10.39 -4.14
N PRO A 184 6.04 9.88 -5.33
CA PRO A 184 6.85 9.08 -6.24
C PRO A 184 7.98 9.88 -6.87
N THR A 185 9.12 9.24 -7.12
CA THR A 185 10.27 9.88 -7.74
C THR A 185 10.10 10.06 -9.25
N ARG A 186 10.77 11.07 -9.80
CA ARG A 186 10.81 11.32 -11.25
C ARG A 186 11.25 10.07 -12.04
N THR A 187 12.17 9.31 -11.48
CA THR A 187 12.71 8.10 -12.10
C THR A 187 11.62 7.06 -12.32
N VAL A 188 10.80 6.77 -11.30
CA VAL A 188 9.71 5.79 -11.42
C VAL A 188 8.61 6.31 -12.35
N LEU A 189 8.21 7.56 -12.21
CA LEU A 189 7.20 8.16 -13.09
C LEU A 189 7.60 8.12 -14.57
N ASN A 190 8.89 8.35 -14.89
CA ASN A 190 9.39 8.21 -16.25
C ASN A 190 9.31 6.75 -16.75
N ARG A 191 9.57 5.76 -15.91
CA ARG A 191 9.41 4.34 -16.26
C ARG A 191 7.95 3.98 -16.52
N VAL A 192 7.02 4.43 -15.65
CA VAL A 192 5.57 4.27 -15.87
C VAL A 192 5.14 4.88 -17.19
N LYS A 193 5.57 6.10 -17.48
CA LYS A 193 5.30 6.77 -18.75
C LYS A 193 5.86 6.02 -19.95
N ALA A 194 7.07 5.47 -19.82
CA ALA A 194 7.74 4.75 -20.90
C ALA A 194 7.07 3.41 -21.21
N CYS A 195 6.47 2.72 -20.23
CA CYS A 195 5.73 1.48 -20.47
C CYS A 195 4.31 1.73 -21.00
N GLY A 196 3.83 2.99 -21.00
CA GLY A 196 2.52 3.36 -21.55
C GLY A 196 1.34 2.99 -20.64
N ALA A 197 1.60 2.61 -19.39
CA ALA A 197 0.56 2.28 -18.42
C ALA A 197 -0.24 3.53 -17.99
N ALA A 198 -1.51 3.34 -17.71
CA ALA A 198 -2.35 4.34 -17.05
C ALA A 198 -1.81 4.59 -15.63
N LEU A 199 -1.66 5.85 -15.25
CA LEU A 199 -1.11 6.24 -13.94
C LEU A 199 -2.22 6.68 -12.99
N TYR A 200 -2.20 6.12 -11.77
CA TYR A 200 -3.05 6.50 -10.65
C TYR A 200 -2.17 6.84 -9.44
N ARG A 201 -2.47 7.94 -8.73
CA ARG A 201 -1.61 8.46 -7.64
C ARG A 201 -2.44 8.92 -6.46
N THR A 202 -2.24 8.32 -5.29
CA THR A 202 -3.00 8.69 -4.09
C THR A 202 -2.63 10.07 -3.54
N ASP A 203 -1.41 10.54 -3.74
CA ASP A 203 -0.94 11.88 -3.34
C ASP A 203 -1.66 13.03 -4.10
N LEU A 204 -2.24 12.75 -5.27
CA LEU A 204 -2.98 13.71 -6.08
C LEU A 204 -4.50 13.47 -6.06
N GLN A 205 -4.92 12.21 -5.96
CA GLN A 205 -6.30 11.78 -6.22
C GLN A 205 -7.02 11.27 -4.96
N GLY A 206 -6.30 11.17 -3.83
CA GLY A 206 -6.85 10.60 -2.60
C GLY A 206 -7.08 9.09 -2.70
N THR A 207 -8.14 8.60 -2.12
CA THR A 207 -8.47 7.17 -2.14
C THR A 207 -8.82 6.70 -3.55
N ILE A 208 -8.15 5.64 -3.99
CA ILE A 208 -8.36 5.01 -5.30
C ILE A 208 -8.86 3.60 -5.06
N THR A 209 -10.00 3.28 -5.68
CA THR A 209 -10.55 1.94 -5.67
C THR A 209 -10.57 1.39 -7.09
N VAL A 210 -10.09 0.17 -7.25
CA VAL A 210 -10.25 -0.61 -8.47
C VAL A 210 -11.06 -1.86 -8.16
N THR A 211 -12.08 -2.13 -8.96
CA THR A 211 -12.95 -3.30 -8.84
C THR A 211 -12.80 -4.15 -10.09
N SER A 212 -12.71 -5.47 -9.89
CA SER A 212 -12.69 -6.46 -10.96
C SER A 212 -13.96 -7.30 -10.92
N ASP A 213 -14.55 -7.55 -12.08
CA ASP A 213 -15.61 -8.54 -12.29
C ASP A 213 -15.07 -9.87 -12.87
N GLY A 214 -13.75 -10.05 -12.87
CA GLY A 214 -13.03 -11.19 -13.47
C GLY A 214 -12.81 -11.06 -14.97
N THR A 215 -13.30 -10.00 -15.62
CA THR A 215 -13.13 -9.75 -17.06
C THR A 215 -12.62 -8.34 -17.33
N SER A 216 -13.07 -7.38 -16.56
CA SER A 216 -12.78 -5.96 -16.72
C SER A 216 -12.48 -5.30 -15.37
N LEU A 217 -11.81 -4.15 -15.43
CA LEU A 217 -11.48 -3.32 -14.28
C LEU A 217 -12.29 -2.02 -14.31
N SER A 218 -12.86 -1.65 -13.17
CA SER A 218 -13.56 -0.38 -12.96
C SER A 218 -12.84 0.44 -11.90
N TRP A 219 -12.64 1.73 -12.18
CA TRP A 219 -11.87 2.64 -11.34
C TRP A 219 -12.76 3.73 -10.74
N SER A 220 -12.50 4.12 -9.49
CA SER A 220 -13.22 5.21 -8.83
C SER A 220 -12.84 6.61 -9.34
N VAL A 221 -11.72 6.73 -10.03
CA VAL A 221 -11.18 7.97 -10.59
C VAL A 221 -10.59 7.71 -11.99
N ASP A 222 -10.44 8.75 -12.80
CA ASP A 222 -9.74 8.67 -14.08
C ASP A 222 -8.22 8.65 -13.87
N ALA A 223 -7.49 8.03 -14.80
CA ALA A 223 -6.04 8.04 -14.80
C ALA A 223 -5.50 9.49 -14.91
N THR A 224 -4.45 9.79 -14.13
CA THR A 224 -3.81 11.10 -14.20
C THR A 224 -2.75 11.18 -15.30
N GLN A 225 -2.52 12.39 -15.82
CA GLN A 225 -1.41 12.71 -16.71
C GLN A 225 -0.36 13.58 -15.99
N ASP A 226 -0.46 13.72 -14.68
CA ASP A 226 0.49 14.48 -13.88
C ASP A 226 1.68 13.60 -13.47
N TYR A 227 2.83 13.86 -14.13
CA TYR A 227 4.09 13.17 -13.90
C TYR A 227 5.10 14.02 -13.10
N ARG A 228 4.63 15.04 -12.36
CA ARG A 228 5.47 15.73 -11.37
C ARG A 228 5.82 14.76 -10.25
N ASP A 229 7.06 14.80 -9.77
CA ASP A 229 7.45 14.00 -8.60
C ASP A 229 6.85 14.58 -7.30
N GLY A 230 7.01 13.85 -6.19
CA GLY A 230 6.44 14.24 -4.90
C GLY A 230 6.93 15.62 -4.43
N ASP A 231 8.20 15.95 -4.66
CA ASP A 231 8.77 17.25 -4.29
C ASP A 231 8.16 18.40 -5.10
N GLU A 232 7.95 18.22 -6.39
CA GLU A 232 7.33 19.22 -7.26
C GLU A 232 5.86 19.44 -6.92
N VAL A 233 5.15 18.37 -6.53
CA VAL A 233 3.76 18.47 -6.06
C VAL A 233 3.69 19.24 -4.75
N ALA A 234 4.55 18.92 -3.79
CA ALA A 234 4.65 19.60 -2.51
C ALA A 234 5.00 21.10 -2.67
N ALA A 235 5.96 21.43 -3.52
CA ALA A 235 6.34 22.82 -3.83
C ALA A 235 5.19 23.60 -4.46
N GLY A 236 4.45 22.99 -5.39
CA GLY A 236 3.28 23.64 -6.03
C GLY A 236 2.13 23.88 -5.06
N ALA A 237 1.93 23.04 -4.07
CA ALA A 237 0.94 23.25 -3.01
C ALA A 237 1.32 24.41 -2.07
N ALA A 238 2.61 24.59 -1.77
CA ALA A 238 3.10 25.70 -0.95
C ALA A 238 2.93 27.06 -1.64
N ASP A 239 3.11 27.13 -2.95
CA ASP A 239 2.99 28.39 -3.73
C ASP A 239 1.52 28.87 -3.83
N THR A 240 0.56 27.94 -3.86
CA THR A 240 -0.88 28.30 -3.88
C THR A 240 -1.41 28.79 -2.53
N THR A 241 -0.77 28.47 -1.42
CA THR A 241 -1.15 28.96 -0.08
C THR A 241 -0.55 30.34 0.24
N GLY A 242 0.46 30.81 -0.52
CA GLY A 242 1.16 32.08 -0.34
C GLY A 242 0.48 33.31 -0.94
N THR A 243 -0.56 33.18 -1.76
CA THR A 243 -1.20 34.29 -2.50
C THR A 243 -2.55 34.75 -1.93
N SER A 244 -2.70 34.79 -0.61
CA SER A 244 -3.84 35.45 0.05
C SER A 244 -3.36 36.35 1.18
N GLY A 245 -2.69 37.42 0.83
CA GLY A 245 -2.19 38.41 1.77
C GLY A 245 -2.35 39.85 1.23
N THR A 246 -3.50 40.40 1.42
CA THR A 246 -3.93 41.82 1.49
C THR A 246 -2.82 42.84 1.56
N ALA A 247 -2.95 43.84 0.66
CA ALA A 247 -2.43 45.20 0.85
C ALA A 247 -3.15 45.89 2.02
N GLY A 248 -2.39 46.42 2.98
CA GLY A 248 -2.93 47.24 4.07
C GLY A 248 -1.86 47.81 4.98
N ALA A 249 -1.40 49.00 4.63
CA ALA A 249 -0.86 50.11 5.44
C ALA A 249 -0.26 49.87 6.83
N GLY A 250 0.99 50.32 6.91
CA GLY A 250 1.84 50.74 7.98
C GLY A 250 1.30 51.13 9.35
N VAL A 251 2.18 50.93 10.33
CA VAL A 251 2.63 51.92 11.31
C VAL A 251 3.80 51.33 12.12
N THR A 252 4.80 52.14 12.33
CA THR A 252 6.04 52.04 13.11
C THR A 252 5.82 51.67 14.58
N ASP A 253 6.68 50.97 15.30
CA ASP A 253 7.79 51.47 16.12
C ASP A 253 8.27 50.42 17.16
N ALA A 254 9.59 50.37 17.29
CA ALA A 254 10.44 50.27 18.48
C ALA A 254 10.49 49.03 19.41
N ALA A 255 11.67 48.44 19.37
CA ALA A 255 12.62 48.23 20.48
C ALA A 255 12.48 47.06 21.45
N ALA A 256 13.57 46.28 21.39
CA ALA A 256 14.41 45.77 22.48
C ALA A 256 13.94 44.63 23.41
N GLY A 257 14.82 43.63 23.48
CA GLY A 257 14.95 42.80 24.68
C GLY A 257 15.42 41.39 24.44
N SER A 258 16.74 41.23 24.46
CA SER A 258 17.50 39.99 24.63
C SER A 258 17.01 39.14 25.81
N THR A 259 16.96 37.80 25.70
CA THR A 259 17.71 36.89 26.57
C THR A 259 17.58 35.44 26.07
N ASP A 260 18.74 34.84 25.97
CA ASP A 260 19.16 33.46 25.82
C ASP A 260 18.49 32.52 26.84
N THR A 261 18.09 31.29 26.40
CA THR A 261 18.34 30.04 27.12
C THR A 261 18.04 28.81 26.26
N THR A 262 19.11 28.12 25.93
CA THR A 262 19.33 26.67 25.85
C THR A 262 18.15 25.69 25.84
N GLY A 263 18.12 24.89 24.78
CA GLY A 263 18.12 23.43 24.91
C GLY A 263 16.80 22.71 24.74
N THR A 264 16.71 22.03 23.71
CA THR A 264 16.43 20.59 23.50
C THR A 264 15.80 20.36 22.14
N SER A 265 16.49 19.59 21.35
CA SER A 265 16.04 19.03 20.09
C SER A 265 14.81 18.15 20.33
N GLY A 266 13.65 18.62 19.92
CA GLY A 266 12.48 17.81 19.67
C GLY A 266 12.29 17.73 18.17
N THR A 267 12.56 16.58 17.60
CA THR A 267 12.17 16.26 16.24
C THR A 267 10.66 16.31 16.15
N ALA A 268 10.14 17.34 15.51
CA ALA A 268 8.73 17.36 15.12
C ALA A 268 8.56 16.43 13.92
N ASP A 269 8.01 15.24 14.19
CA ASP A 269 7.44 14.38 13.15
C ASP A 269 6.27 15.13 12.51
N THR A 270 6.53 15.68 11.34
CA THR A 270 5.48 16.23 10.49
C THR A 270 4.71 15.05 9.88
N ALA A 271 3.41 15.05 10.13
CA ALA A 271 2.46 14.04 9.70
C ALA A 271 2.58 13.74 8.20
N ASP A 272 3.05 12.54 7.90
CA ASP A 272 2.96 11.95 6.57
C ASP A 272 1.51 11.46 6.37
N SER A 273 0.75 12.13 5.50
CA SER A 273 -0.62 11.71 5.20
C SER A 273 -0.60 10.70 4.06
N ALA A 274 -0.39 9.43 4.38
CA ALA A 274 -0.48 8.35 3.40
C ALA A 274 -1.95 8.07 3.06
N ALA A 275 -2.36 8.39 1.84
CA ALA A 275 -3.58 7.87 1.26
C ALA A 275 -3.29 6.45 0.72
N GLN A 276 -4.19 5.51 0.95
CA GLN A 276 -3.99 4.11 0.57
C GLN A 276 -4.74 3.74 -0.69
N ALA A 277 -4.11 2.91 -1.53
CA ALA A 277 -4.79 2.17 -2.56
C ALA A 277 -5.30 0.86 -1.96
N SER A 278 -6.57 0.52 -2.15
CA SER A 278 -7.15 -0.75 -1.76
C SER A 278 -7.66 -1.51 -2.99
N VAL A 279 -7.39 -2.81 -3.02
CA VAL A 279 -7.94 -3.72 -4.01
C VAL A 279 -9.08 -4.48 -3.33
N ALA A 280 -10.32 -4.25 -3.78
CA ALA A 280 -11.47 -5.02 -3.36
C ALA A 280 -11.91 -5.93 -4.50
N ALA A 281 -12.01 -7.24 -4.24
CA ALA A 281 -12.67 -8.18 -5.13
C ALA A 281 -14.12 -8.34 -4.66
N ASP A 282 -15.08 -7.98 -5.49
CA ASP A 282 -16.49 -8.18 -5.20
C ASP A 282 -16.86 -9.62 -5.58
N THR A 283 -16.91 -10.50 -4.58
CA THR A 283 -17.43 -11.84 -4.73
C THR A 283 -18.93 -11.83 -4.43
N ALA A 284 -19.74 -11.35 -5.38
CA ALA A 284 -21.17 -11.53 -5.32
C ALA A 284 -21.51 -13.02 -5.44
N GLY A 285 -21.48 -13.72 -4.32
CA GLY A 285 -21.84 -15.12 -4.20
C GLY A 285 -23.34 -15.29 -4.44
N SER A 286 -23.69 -15.88 -5.57
CA SER A 286 -25.01 -16.45 -5.80
C SER A 286 -25.27 -17.57 -4.79
N ALA A 287 -26.05 -17.29 -3.76
CA ALA A 287 -26.60 -18.33 -2.90
C ALA A 287 -27.61 -19.17 -3.68
N ALA A 288 -27.17 -20.28 -4.22
CA ALA A 288 -28.08 -21.31 -4.74
C ALA A 288 -28.69 -22.05 -3.53
N GLN A 289 -29.96 -21.79 -3.27
CA GLN A 289 -30.81 -22.58 -2.38
C GLN A 289 -30.91 -24.01 -2.93
N ALA A 290 -30.30 -24.95 -2.25
CA ALA A 290 -30.61 -26.37 -2.43
C ALA A 290 -31.86 -26.69 -1.62
N SER A 291 -33.02 -26.75 -2.32
CA SER A 291 -34.24 -27.31 -1.78
C SER A 291 -34.09 -28.82 -1.63
N GLY A 292 -34.20 -29.32 -0.40
CA GLY A 292 -34.28 -30.73 -0.10
C GLY A 292 -35.52 -31.36 -0.74
N GLY A 293 -35.31 -32.50 -1.37
CA GLY A 293 -36.33 -33.44 -1.81
C GLY A 293 -36.09 -34.77 -1.14
N GLU A 294 -36.84 -35.00 -0.09
CA GLU A 294 -36.99 -36.28 0.57
C GLU A 294 -37.90 -37.17 -0.32
N THR A 295 -37.45 -38.34 -0.72
CA THR A 295 -38.36 -39.43 -1.10
C THR A 295 -37.82 -40.76 -0.55
N ALA A 296 -38.61 -41.33 0.35
CA ALA A 296 -38.56 -42.69 0.83
C ALA A 296 -38.95 -43.69 -0.26
N ALA A 297 -38.25 -44.81 -0.34
CA ALA A 297 -38.72 -46.18 -0.49
C ALA A 297 -37.53 -47.15 -0.37
#